data_c9f491620ee06e22a453093757b0afb6
#
_entry.id   c9f491620ee06e22a453093757b0afb6
#
_cell.length_a   1.000
_cell.length_b   1.000
_cell.length_c   1.000
_cell.angle_alpha   90.00
_cell.angle_beta   90.00
_cell.angle_gamma   90.00
#
_symmetry.space_group_name_H-M   'P 1'
#
loop_
_entity.id
_entity.type
_entity.pdbx_description
1 polymer ?
#
loop_
_entity_poly.entity_id
_entity_poly.type
_entity_poly.pdbx_seq_one_letter_code
_entity_poly.pdbx_strand_id
1 'polypeptide(L)'
;MSENFVLYLQNKSTYLVLKTDFCSQAFYPFMEQNLAPSKKKIFYKISDPLRNYLLRYDREMDLPIQYSDMLRFNSTTPLFDKNNQDTLWQTVYYGESEMQDLYPGLKHIYALMNASGNMELMEHLSVSRIDYCDFGNSKPFRIRIINRLNDNYDHFYIKVADASRVYGLELEHILSPNRITYITDRNTLIEEHIAGLPGDVFIKEHLETSKFNQIRICKEFIKFNERCFIRLLGDMRSYNFVVDITPDIEGNQYRIRAIDFDQQSYEGKLKLYLPHFFKENNALVNLGMSHLTETTVRQYQEEERTLIMNRLKLGHTRLESLFHNMRKDVLAPQEKLVELREALSLHYQTKQFKNCKSMGDLVHAVLDWVLG
;
A
#
# COMPACT_ATOMS: atom_id res chain seq x y z
N MET A 1 -33.10 17.77 -19.76
CA MET A 1 -33.61 17.22 -18.49
C MET A 1 -32.51 16.33 -17.96
N SER A 2 -31.69 16.89 -17.10
CA SER A 2 -30.56 16.20 -16.45
C SER A 2 -31.05 15.77 -15.08
N GLU A 3 -31.26 14.46 -14.89
CA GLU A 3 -31.62 13.92 -13.60
C GLU A 3 -30.36 13.73 -12.77
N ASN A 4 -30.35 14.40 -11.65
CA ASN A 4 -29.34 14.26 -10.59
C ASN A 4 -29.41 12.86 -9.97
N PHE A 5 -28.39 12.01 -10.18
CA PHE A 5 -28.26 10.73 -9.49
C PHE A 5 -27.26 10.88 -8.34
N VAL A 6 -27.81 11.11 -7.14
CA VAL A 6 -27.11 10.84 -5.87
C VAL A 6 -27.58 9.48 -5.40
N LEU A 7 -26.72 8.45 -5.52
CA LEU A 7 -27.06 7.13 -5.05
C LEU A 7 -26.73 6.97 -3.57
N TYR A 8 -27.77 7.10 -2.77
CA TYR A 8 -27.85 6.54 -1.43
C TYR A 8 -28.45 5.14 -1.52
N LEU A 9 -27.68 4.12 -1.30
CA LEU A 9 -28.20 2.77 -1.22
C LEU A 9 -28.48 2.39 0.22
N GLN A 10 -29.76 2.22 0.51
CA GLN A 10 -30.23 1.53 1.71
C GLN A 10 -29.92 0.04 1.57
N ASN A 11 -29.25 -0.50 2.56
CA ASN A 11 -28.83 -1.86 2.81
C ASN A 11 -27.46 -2.27 2.26
N LYS A 12 -26.50 -2.32 3.20
CA LYS A 12 -25.13 -2.87 3.08
C LYS A 12 -24.32 -2.21 1.98
N SER A 13 -23.98 -0.98 2.27
CA SER A 13 -22.85 -0.16 1.86
C SER A 13 -22.28 -0.31 0.44
N THR A 14 -22.55 0.66 -0.39
CA THR A 14 -21.67 0.97 -1.51
C THR A 14 -21.72 2.46 -1.78
N TYR A 15 -20.59 3.14 -1.63
CA TYR A 15 -20.44 4.52 -2.06
C TYR A 15 -19.53 4.56 -3.30
N LEU A 16 -20.14 4.61 -4.44
CA LEU A 16 -19.58 5.30 -5.57
C LEU A 16 -20.50 6.49 -5.84
N VAL A 17 -20.04 7.70 -5.56
CA VAL A 17 -20.71 8.91 -6.03
C VAL A 17 -20.33 9.07 -7.48
N LEU A 18 -21.09 8.45 -8.39
CA LEU A 18 -21.08 8.83 -9.79
C LEU A 18 -21.97 10.09 -9.89
N LYS A 19 -21.36 11.25 -9.98
CA LYS A 19 -22.10 12.49 -10.15
C LYS A 19 -21.91 13.06 -11.55
N THR A 20 -23.02 13.27 -12.23
CA THR A 20 -23.08 13.92 -13.53
C THR A 20 -23.09 15.45 -13.49
N ASP A 21 -23.11 16.08 -12.31
CA ASP A 21 -23.06 17.53 -12.17
C ASP A 21 -21.92 17.98 -11.26
N PHE A 22 -20.74 18.08 -11.82
CA PHE A 22 -19.58 18.71 -11.21
C PHE A 22 -19.51 20.21 -11.43
N CYS A 23 -20.64 20.87 -11.64
CA CYS A 23 -20.71 22.30 -11.87
C CYS A 23 -21.57 23.03 -10.84
N SER A 24 -21.19 22.94 -9.55
CA SER A 24 -21.62 23.95 -8.58
C SER A 24 -20.43 24.36 -7.72
N GLN A 25 -20.08 25.62 -7.82
CA GLN A 25 -18.97 26.29 -7.11
C GLN A 25 -19.01 26.15 -5.57
N ALA A 26 -20.06 25.59 -5.00
CA ALA A 26 -20.21 25.37 -3.56
C ALA A 26 -19.48 24.12 -3.02
N PHE A 27 -19.04 23.21 -3.89
CA PHE A 27 -18.36 21.96 -3.46
C PHE A 27 -16.83 22.04 -3.55
N TYR A 28 -16.30 22.96 -4.35
CA TYR A 28 -14.86 23.14 -4.57
C TYR A 28 -14.07 23.58 -3.33
N PRO A 29 -14.53 24.54 -2.51
CA PRO A 29 -13.78 24.96 -1.34
C PRO A 29 -13.73 23.90 -0.23
N PHE A 30 -14.72 22.98 -0.18
CA PHE A 30 -14.80 21.95 0.86
C PHE A 30 -13.91 20.74 0.56
N MET A 31 -13.62 20.48 -0.72
CA MET A 31 -12.73 19.36 -1.10
C MET A 31 -11.23 19.70 -0.92
N GLU A 32 -10.82 20.94 -1.10
CA GLU A 32 -9.40 21.29 -1.05
C GLU A 32 -8.79 21.36 0.36
N GLN A 33 -9.57 21.64 1.38
CA GLN A 33 -9.03 21.90 2.71
C GLN A 33 -8.77 20.67 3.58
N ASN A 34 -9.21 19.46 3.21
CA ASN A 34 -9.32 18.37 4.19
C ASN A 34 -8.80 16.98 3.79
N LEU A 35 -8.16 16.82 2.64
CA LEU A 35 -7.69 15.52 2.14
C LEU A 35 -6.19 15.26 2.31
N ALA A 36 -5.45 16.18 2.91
CA ALA A 36 -4.04 15.92 3.21
C ALA A 36 -3.93 14.95 4.39
N PRO A 37 -3.13 13.89 4.28
CA PRO A 37 -2.77 13.06 5.43
C PRO A 37 -2.00 13.89 6.45
N SER A 38 -1.93 13.41 7.66
CA SER A 38 -1.17 14.09 8.71
C SER A 38 0.28 14.27 8.29
N LYS A 39 0.76 15.50 8.29
CA LYS A 39 2.13 15.86 7.85
C LYS A 39 3.25 15.16 8.63
N LYS A 40 2.96 14.67 9.83
CA LYS A 40 3.86 13.84 10.65
C LYS A 40 3.07 12.68 11.19
N LYS A 41 3.32 11.49 10.66
CA LYS A 41 2.83 10.26 11.26
C LYS A 41 3.68 9.92 12.49
N ILE A 42 3.02 9.52 13.57
CA ILE A 42 3.69 8.96 14.74
C ILE A 42 4.12 7.52 14.41
N PHE A 43 5.38 7.19 14.68
CA PHE A 43 5.89 5.83 14.58
C PHE A 43 5.49 5.01 15.79
N TYR A 44 4.93 3.85 15.55
CA TYR A 44 4.60 2.87 16.58
C TYR A 44 5.56 1.68 16.49
N LYS A 45 6.26 1.40 17.59
CA LYS A 45 7.17 0.26 17.65
C LYS A 45 6.39 -1.05 17.52
N ILE A 46 7.03 -2.04 16.93
CA ILE A 46 6.53 -3.41 16.92
C ILE A 46 6.52 -3.92 18.37
N SER A 47 5.33 -4.29 18.87
CA SER A 47 5.16 -4.84 20.22
C SER A 47 5.67 -6.28 20.33
N ASP A 48 6.02 -6.74 21.53
CA ASP A 48 6.45 -8.14 21.74
C ASP A 48 5.39 -9.17 21.31
N PRO A 49 4.08 -8.96 21.54
CA PRO A 49 3.05 -9.85 20.99
C PRO A 49 3.04 -9.90 19.46
N LEU A 50 3.22 -8.75 18.79
CA LEU A 50 3.31 -8.70 17.33
C LEU A 50 4.59 -9.41 16.84
N ARG A 51 5.76 -9.25 17.53
CA ARG A 51 6.98 -9.99 17.20
C ARG A 51 6.79 -11.50 17.29
N ASN A 52 6.16 -11.98 18.35
CA ASN A 52 5.85 -13.41 18.51
C ASN A 52 4.95 -13.94 17.40
N TYR A 53 4.03 -13.10 16.91
CA TYR A 53 3.23 -13.41 15.73
C TYR A 53 4.12 -13.49 14.48
N LEU A 54 4.97 -12.49 14.24
CA LEU A 54 5.85 -12.42 13.07
C LEU A 54 6.84 -13.58 13.02
N LEU A 55 7.42 -13.97 14.16
CA LEU A 55 8.26 -15.16 14.29
C LEU A 55 7.52 -16.45 13.89
N ARG A 56 6.27 -16.61 14.33
CA ARG A 56 5.44 -17.79 14.00
C ARG A 56 5.18 -17.94 12.50
N TYR A 57 5.17 -16.85 11.76
CA TYR A 57 4.84 -16.82 10.34
C TYR A 57 6.04 -16.49 9.44
N ASP A 58 7.27 -16.69 9.94
CA ASP A 58 8.54 -16.47 9.24
C ASP A 58 8.67 -15.05 8.67
N ARG A 59 8.22 -14.06 9.45
CA ARG A 59 8.30 -12.63 9.13
C ARG A 59 9.28 -11.86 9.99
N GLU A 60 9.74 -12.44 11.10
CA GLU A 60 10.79 -11.92 11.95
C GLU A 60 11.94 -12.92 11.96
N MET A 61 13.17 -12.48 11.68
CA MET A 61 14.39 -13.29 11.70
C MET A 61 15.61 -12.39 11.85
N ASP A 62 16.69 -12.92 12.36
CA ASP A 62 17.95 -12.17 12.50
C ASP A 62 18.48 -11.73 11.13
N LEU A 63 18.69 -10.44 10.96
CA LEU A 63 19.24 -9.84 9.75
C LEU A 63 20.72 -9.49 9.93
N PRO A 64 21.56 -9.73 8.92
CA PRO A 64 22.98 -9.39 9.00
C PRO A 64 23.22 -7.87 8.99
N ILE A 65 22.27 -7.07 8.50
CA ILE A 65 22.35 -5.61 8.41
C ILE A 65 21.09 -5.01 9.02
N GLN A 66 21.28 -4.01 9.89
CA GLN A 66 20.20 -3.23 10.46
C GLN A 66 20.04 -1.88 9.74
N TYR A 67 18.86 -1.26 9.84
CA TYR A 67 18.63 0.08 9.30
C TYR A 67 19.66 1.10 9.80
N SER A 68 20.08 1.00 11.07
CA SER A 68 21.12 1.87 11.65
C SER A 68 22.47 1.77 10.95
N ASP A 69 22.81 0.58 10.43
CA ASP A 69 24.08 0.37 9.72
C ASP A 69 24.09 1.09 8.39
N MET A 70 22.91 1.15 7.73
CA MET A 70 22.74 1.86 6.48
C MET A 70 22.95 3.38 6.59
N LEU A 71 22.81 3.96 7.79
CA LEU A 71 23.01 5.40 8.03
C LEU A 71 24.47 5.83 8.11
N ARG A 72 25.46 4.91 8.04
CA ARG A 72 26.88 5.20 8.15
C ARG A 72 27.54 5.66 6.84
N PHE A 73 26.77 6.14 5.88
CA PHE A 73 27.33 6.64 4.62
C PHE A 73 28.10 7.96 4.82
N ASN A 74 29.13 8.15 4.00
CA ASN A 74 30.03 9.30 4.10
C ASN A 74 29.57 10.50 3.26
N SER A 75 28.93 10.23 2.13
CA SER A 75 28.47 11.26 1.19
C SER A 75 27.29 10.79 0.36
N THR A 76 26.61 11.74 -0.25
CA THR A 76 25.46 11.48 -1.14
C THR A 76 25.55 12.29 -2.43
N THR A 77 24.91 11.80 -3.48
CA THR A 77 24.68 12.55 -4.73
C THR A 77 23.22 12.46 -5.12
N PRO A 78 22.56 13.55 -5.58
CA PRO A 78 21.20 13.50 -6.10
C PRO A 78 21.09 12.51 -7.27
N LEU A 79 19.99 11.77 -7.31
CA LEU A 79 19.70 10.85 -8.39
C LEU A 79 18.65 11.46 -9.32
N PHE A 80 19.04 11.65 -10.59
CA PHE A 80 18.15 12.13 -11.65
C PHE A 80 17.64 10.96 -12.48
N ASP A 81 16.44 11.09 -13.03
CA ASP A 81 15.88 10.15 -13.97
C ASP A 81 16.47 10.35 -15.40
N LYS A 82 16.04 9.51 -16.35
CA LYS A 82 16.47 9.59 -17.77
C LYS A 82 16.07 10.91 -18.47
N ASN A 83 15.13 11.66 -17.90
CA ASN A 83 14.66 12.96 -18.39
C ASN A 83 15.29 14.13 -17.63
N ASN A 84 16.33 13.86 -16.83
CA ASN A 84 17.02 14.81 -15.96
C ASN A 84 16.10 15.49 -14.93
N GLN A 85 15.07 14.78 -14.47
CA GLN A 85 14.20 15.21 -13.37
C GLN A 85 14.75 14.65 -12.06
N ASP A 86 14.74 15.48 -10.99
CA ASP A 86 15.13 15.04 -9.66
C ASP A 86 14.12 13.99 -9.15
N THR A 87 14.64 12.81 -8.80
CA THR A 87 13.83 11.70 -8.30
C THR A 87 13.54 11.79 -6.81
N LEU A 88 14.08 12.79 -6.10
CA LEU A 88 14.09 12.93 -4.64
C LEU A 88 14.87 11.80 -3.92
N TRP A 89 15.53 10.93 -4.66
CA TRP A 89 16.46 9.95 -4.13
C TRP A 89 17.90 10.46 -4.20
N GLN A 90 18.72 10.01 -3.26
CA GLN A 90 20.14 10.31 -3.22
C GLN A 90 20.91 8.98 -3.23
N THR A 91 21.82 8.81 -4.17
CA THR A 91 22.76 7.70 -4.11
C THR A 91 23.75 7.95 -2.97
N VAL A 92 23.92 6.98 -2.09
CA VAL A 92 24.79 7.07 -0.92
C VAL A 92 26.09 6.31 -1.13
N TYR A 93 27.18 6.80 -0.54
CA TYR A 93 28.51 6.22 -0.65
C TYR A 93 29.08 5.93 0.74
N TYR A 94 29.62 4.72 0.89
CA TYR A 94 30.24 4.23 2.11
C TYR A 94 31.76 4.18 1.95
N GLY A 95 32.46 4.18 3.07
CA GLY A 95 33.89 3.87 3.12
C GLY A 95 34.18 2.42 2.72
N GLU A 96 35.41 2.14 2.34
CA GLU A 96 35.81 0.80 1.90
C GLU A 96 35.58 -0.26 3.01
N SER A 97 35.87 0.10 4.24
CA SER A 97 35.65 -0.77 5.41
C SER A 97 34.17 -1.12 5.61
N GLU A 98 33.28 -0.12 5.51
CA GLU A 98 31.83 -0.34 5.65
C GLU A 98 31.28 -1.18 4.49
N MET A 99 31.80 -0.99 3.25
CA MET A 99 31.36 -1.79 2.08
C MET A 99 31.69 -3.27 2.22
N GLN A 100 32.83 -3.62 2.88
CA GLN A 100 33.23 -5.01 3.10
C GLN A 100 32.22 -5.77 3.97
N ASP A 101 31.58 -5.09 4.90
CA ASP A 101 30.56 -5.68 5.79
C ASP A 101 29.15 -5.57 5.17
N LEU A 102 28.78 -4.40 4.62
CA LEU A 102 27.45 -4.12 4.13
C LEU A 102 27.09 -4.96 2.89
N TYR A 103 27.97 -5.07 1.91
CA TYR A 103 27.62 -5.69 0.63
C TYR A 103 27.33 -7.20 0.73
N PRO A 104 28.12 -8.00 1.46
CA PRO A 104 27.78 -9.40 1.71
C PRO A 104 26.47 -9.54 2.50
N GLY A 105 26.25 -8.69 3.52
CA GLY A 105 25.03 -8.69 4.31
C GLY A 105 23.78 -8.34 3.49
N LEU A 106 23.83 -7.32 2.64
CA LEU A 106 22.74 -6.95 1.74
C LEU A 106 22.44 -8.04 0.72
N LYS A 107 23.47 -8.71 0.21
CA LYS A 107 23.32 -9.86 -0.68
C LYS A 107 22.67 -11.05 0.05
N HIS A 108 23.01 -11.27 1.31
CA HIS A 108 22.38 -12.30 2.13
C HIS A 108 20.89 -11.97 2.42
N ILE A 109 20.55 -10.71 2.72
CA ILE A 109 19.15 -10.28 2.85
C ILE A 109 18.37 -10.59 1.56
N TYR A 110 18.94 -10.29 0.40
CA TYR A 110 18.29 -10.61 -0.88
C TYR A 110 18.09 -12.14 -1.05
N ALA A 111 19.06 -12.96 -0.63
CA ALA A 111 18.92 -14.41 -0.62
C ALA A 111 17.81 -14.90 0.33
N LEU A 112 17.67 -14.31 1.53
CA LEU A 112 16.59 -14.62 2.46
C LEU A 112 15.22 -14.36 1.86
N MET A 113 15.07 -13.26 1.10
CA MET A 113 13.79 -12.91 0.46
C MET A 113 13.44 -13.81 -0.73
N ASN A 114 14.42 -14.22 -1.53
CA ASN A 114 14.18 -14.83 -2.84
C ASN A 114 14.61 -16.29 -2.97
N ALA A 115 15.47 -16.78 -2.09
CA ALA A 115 16.09 -18.11 -2.19
C ALA A 115 16.22 -18.83 -0.84
N SER A 116 15.37 -18.51 0.13
CA SER A 116 15.42 -19.09 1.49
C SER A 116 16.82 -19.06 2.11
N GLY A 117 17.60 -18.01 1.82
CA GLY A 117 18.95 -17.81 2.34
C GLY A 117 20.07 -18.57 1.60
N ASN A 118 19.78 -19.24 0.49
CA ASN A 118 20.81 -19.97 -0.26
C ASN A 118 21.75 -19.01 -1.00
N MET A 119 22.95 -18.85 -0.47
CA MET A 119 23.98 -17.96 -1.00
C MET A 119 24.66 -18.47 -2.28
N GLU A 120 24.63 -19.77 -2.55
CA GLU A 120 25.18 -20.34 -3.81
C GLU A 120 24.44 -19.78 -5.03
N LEU A 121 23.11 -19.61 -4.93
CA LEU A 121 22.31 -19.02 -5.99
C LEU A 121 22.61 -17.52 -6.21
N MET A 122 23.35 -16.91 -5.29
CA MET A 122 23.68 -15.47 -5.29
C MET A 122 25.09 -15.16 -5.81
N GLU A 123 25.87 -16.15 -6.26
CA GLU A 123 27.28 -15.95 -6.67
C GLU A 123 27.43 -14.88 -7.76
N HIS A 124 26.50 -14.86 -8.72
CA HIS A 124 26.54 -13.93 -9.85
C HIS A 124 25.93 -12.56 -9.53
N LEU A 125 25.39 -12.38 -8.34
CA LEU A 125 24.74 -11.15 -7.90
C LEU A 125 25.71 -10.24 -7.16
N SER A 126 25.53 -8.94 -7.32
CA SER A 126 26.27 -7.92 -6.53
C SER A 126 25.41 -6.70 -6.25
N VAL A 127 25.70 -6.02 -5.16
CA VAL A 127 25.13 -4.69 -4.86
C VAL A 127 25.75 -3.70 -5.83
N SER A 128 24.96 -3.04 -6.65
CA SER A 128 25.43 -2.07 -7.65
C SER A 128 25.19 -0.62 -7.22
N ARG A 129 24.17 -0.36 -6.42
CA ARG A 129 23.83 0.98 -5.94
C ARG A 129 22.95 0.92 -4.72
N ILE A 130 23.11 1.89 -3.84
CA ILE A 130 22.27 2.10 -2.69
C ILE A 130 21.78 3.54 -2.75
N ASP A 131 20.45 3.73 -2.75
CA ASP A 131 19.81 5.04 -2.77
C ASP A 131 19.05 5.26 -1.47
N TYR A 132 19.04 6.49 -0.96
CA TYR A 132 18.34 6.92 0.26
C TYR A 132 17.32 8.01 -0.08
N CYS A 133 16.13 7.95 0.54
CA CYS A 133 15.11 8.97 0.42
C CYS A 133 14.77 9.56 1.80
N ASP A 134 15.12 10.83 2.01
CA ASP A 134 14.86 11.52 3.29
C ASP A 134 13.42 12.07 3.39
N PHE A 135 12.68 12.10 2.29
CA PHE A 135 11.32 12.67 2.24
C PHE A 135 10.23 11.74 2.76
N GLY A 136 10.40 10.43 2.67
CA GLY A 136 9.39 9.47 3.14
C GLY A 136 9.33 9.38 4.67
N ASN A 137 8.17 9.06 5.23
CA ASN A 137 8.03 8.81 6.67
C ASN A 137 8.98 7.71 7.16
N SER A 138 9.12 6.63 6.39
CA SER A 138 9.98 5.49 6.71
C SER A 138 11.43 5.65 6.29
N LYS A 139 11.80 6.78 5.68
CA LYS A 139 13.16 7.11 5.20
C LYS A 139 13.87 5.92 4.54
N PRO A 140 13.33 5.39 3.45
CA PRO A 140 13.76 4.12 2.87
C PRO A 140 15.14 4.22 2.22
N PHE A 141 15.92 3.14 2.39
CA PHE A 141 17.00 2.80 1.48
C PHE A 141 16.47 1.88 0.39
N ARG A 142 16.86 2.11 -0.86
CA ARG A 142 16.61 1.23 -1.99
C ARG A 142 17.93 0.61 -2.43
N ILE A 143 18.00 -0.70 -2.35
CA ILE A 143 19.18 -1.48 -2.68
C ILE A 143 18.99 -2.07 -4.08
N ARG A 144 19.94 -1.79 -4.99
CA ARG A 144 19.96 -2.37 -6.33
C ARG A 144 20.90 -3.55 -6.38
N ILE A 145 20.36 -4.72 -6.67
CA ILE A 145 21.11 -5.95 -6.92
C ILE A 145 21.18 -6.17 -8.43
N ILE A 146 22.38 -6.39 -8.96
CA ILE A 146 22.62 -6.67 -10.37
C ILE A 146 23.16 -8.08 -10.56
N ASN A 147 22.67 -8.76 -11.58
CA ASN A 147 23.24 -10.01 -12.07
C ASN A 147 24.34 -9.72 -13.09
N ARG A 148 25.59 -10.06 -12.75
CA ARG A 148 26.78 -9.78 -13.57
C ARG A 148 26.84 -10.58 -14.88
N LEU A 149 25.98 -11.61 -15.06
CA LEU A 149 25.99 -12.43 -16.28
C LEU A 149 25.13 -11.83 -17.40
N ASN A 150 24.07 -11.09 -17.05
CA ASN A 150 23.11 -10.60 -18.03
C ASN A 150 22.66 -9.15 -17.79
N ASP A 151 23.29 -8.45 -16.85
CA ASP A 151 23.01 -7.07 -16.44
C ASP A 151 21.58 -6.79 -15.97
N ASN A 152 20.77 -7.83 -15.77
CA ASN A 152 19.46 -7.67 -15.16
C ASN A 152 19.61 -7.25 -13.70
N TYR A 153 18.70 -6.42 -13.24
CA TYR A 153 18.75 -5.94 -11.87
C TYR A 153 17.38 -6.00 -11.20
N ASP A 154 17.43 -6.07 -9.89
CA ASP A 154 16.26 -6.03 -9.02
C ASP A 154 16.52 -5.06 -7.86
N HIS A 155 15.47 -4.73 -7.12
CA HIS A 155 15.54 -3.85 -5.96
C HIS A 155 14.86 -4.48 -4.76
N PHE A 156 15.32 -4.08 -3.58
CA PHE A 156 14.55 -4.22 -2.35
C PHE A 156 14.74 -2.98 -1.47
N TYR A 157 13.93 -2.85 -0.44
CA TYR A 157 13.93 -1.67 0.41
C TYR A 157 14.26 -2.04 1.85
N ILE A 158 15.07 -1.19 2.51
CA ILE A 158 15.32 -1.23 3.95
C ILE A 158 14.73 0.02 4.57
N LYS A 159 13.86 -0.15 5.56
CA LYS A 159 13.08 0.93 6.18
C LYS A 159 13.12 0.80 7.70
N VAL A 160 12.75 1.89 8.38
CA VAL A 160 12.44 1.81 9.80
C VAL A 160 11.13 1.03 9.96
N ALA A 161 11.14 0.04 10.84
CA ALA A 161 9.97 -0.77 11.13
C ALA A 161 8.93 0.04 11.92
N ASP A 162 7.69 0.06 11.41
CA ASP A 162 6.52 0.68 12.02
C ASP A 162 5.39 -0.35 12.11
N ALA A 163 4.81 -0.53 13.29
CA ALA A 163 3.77 -1.51 13.52
C ALA A 163 2.57 -1.33 12.58
N SER A 164 2.12 -0.09 12.33
CA SER A 164 1.03 0.20 11.40
C SER A 164 1.34 -0.32 10.00
N ARG A 165 2.56 -0.06 9.48
CA ARG A 165 3.02 -0.56 8.18
C ARG A 165 3.07 -2.09 8.12
N VAL A 166 3.58 -2.73 9.18
CA VAL A 166 3.67 -4.20 9.28
C VAL A 166 2.28 -4.83 9.28
N TYR A 167 1.31 -4.27 10.01
CA TYR A 167 -0.09 -4.70 9.93
C TYR A 167 -0.66 -4.55 8.52
N GLY A 168 -0.34 -3.46 7.83
CA GLY A 168 -0.76 -3.25 6.43
C GLY A 168 -0.20 -4.31 5.48
N LEU A 169 1.08 -4.64 5.59
CA LEU A 169 1.73 -5.70 4.81
C LEU A 169 1.12 -7.08 5.08
N GLU A 170 0.82 -7.40 6.34
CA GLU A 170 0.16 -8.66 6.70
C GLU A 170 -1.28 -8.73 6.17
N LEU A 171 -2.07 -7.66 6.32
CA LEU A 171 -3.42 -7.61 5.77
C LEU A 171 -3.43 -7.70 4.25
N GLU A 172 -2.45 -7.07 3.56
CA GLU A 172 -2.27 -7.24 2.10
C GLU A 172 -1.96 -8.70 1.76
N HIS A 173 -0.99 -9.29 2.45
CA HIS A 173 -0.56 -10.67 2.20
C HIS A 173 -1.70 -11.69 2.40
N ILE A 174 -2.52 -11.51 3.43
CA ILE A 174 -3.60 -12.45 3.77
C ILE A 174 -4.84 -12.23 2.91
N LEU A 175 -5.29 -10.98 2.76
CA LEU A 175 -6.61 -10.65 2.19
C LEU A 175 -6.57 -10.27 0.71
N SER A 176 -5.42 -9.86 0.17
CA SER A 176 -5.27 -9.48 -1.24
C SER A 176 -4.79 -10.66 -2.09
N PRO A 177 -5.09 -10.72 -3.40
CA PRO A 177 -4.46 -11.67 -4.30
C PRO A 177 -2.95 -11.42 -4.48
N ASN A 178 -2.47 -10.26 -4.07
CA ASN A 178 -1.08 -9.84 -4.20
C ASN A 178 -0.29 -10.30 -2.97
N ARG A 179 0.54 -11.33 -3.12
CA ARG A 179 1.46 -11.70 -2.05
C ARG A 179 2.57 -10.66 -1.96
N ILE A 180 2.99 -10.37 -0.73
CA ILE A 180 4.09 -9.46 -0.44
C ILE A 180 5.12 -10.20 0.40
N THR A 181 6.39 -10.09 0.00
CA THR A 181 7.53 -10.58 0.76
C THR A 181 8.11 -9.43 1.57
N TYR A 182 8.20 -9.63 2.87
CA TYR A 182 8.87 -8.72 3.79
C TYR A 182 9.42 -9.48 4.99
N ILE A 183 10.41 -8.90 5.62
CA ILE A 183 11.11 -9.45 6.79
C ILE A 183 11.32 -8.31 7.78
N THR A 184 11.17 -8.59 9.07
CA THR A 184 11.48 -7.66 10.15
C THR A 184 12.60 -8.20 11.05
N ASP A 185 13.36 -7.29 11.63
CA ASP A 185 14.29 -7.54 12.72
C ASP A 185 14.46 -6.27 13.54
N ARG A 186 14.10 -6.32 14.82
CA ARG A 186 14.17 -5.16 15.73
C ARG A 186 13.46 -3.92 15.15
N ASN A 187 14.21 -2.90 14.76
CA ASN A 187 13.70 -1.67 14.16
C ASN A 187 13.86 -1.63 12.62
N THR A 188 14.22 -2.75 12.01
CA THR A 188 14.47 -2.87 10.58
C THR A 188 13.32 -3.61 9.91
N LEU A 189 12.86 -3.07 8.79
CA LEU A 189 11.89 -3.68 7.91
C LEU A 189 12.52 -3.77 6.51
N ILE A 190 12.53 -4.98 5.96
CA ILE A 190 12.91 -5.26 4.58
C ILE A 190 11.63 -5.50 3.78
N GLU A 191 11.50 -4.86 2.62
CA GLU A 191 10.37 -5.07 1.71
C GLU A 191 10.85 -5.37 0.30
N GLU A 192 10.18 -6.27 -0.40
CA GLU A 192 10.40 -6.50 -1.82
C GLU A 192 10.05 -5.27 -2.65
N HIS A 193 10.67 -5.16 -3.82
CA HIS A 193 10.25 -4.22 -4.84
C HIS A 193 9.03 -4.77 -5.58
N ILE A 194 7.93 -4.02 -5.55
CA ILE A 194 6.72 -4.37 -6.28
C ILE A 194 6.86 -3.80 -7.69
N ALA A 195 7.08 -4.68 -8.67
CA ALA A 195 7.20 -4.28 -10.06
C ALA A 195 5.89 -3.71 -10.62
N GLY A 196 5.99 -2.71 -11.49
CA GLY A 196 4.87 -2.06 -12.16
C GLY A 196 5.19 -0.62 -12.53
N LEU A 197 4.32 0.00 -13.31
CA LEU A 197 4.39 1.43 -13.58
C LEU A 197 3.81 2.21 -12.41
N PRO A 198 4.51 3.22 -11.85
CA PRO A 198 3.92 4.11 -10.87
C PRO A 198 2.58 4.67 -11.39
N GLY A 199 1.56 4.75 -10.54
CA GLY A 199 0.22 5.11 -10.98
C GLY A 199 0.13 6.52 -11.57
N ASP A 200 0.92 7.47 -11.09
CA ASP A 200 1.03 8.83 -11.64
C ASP A 200 1.65 8.82 -13.06
N VAL A 201 2.69 8.02 -13.28
CA VAL A 201 3.30 7.81 -14.60
C VAL A 201 2.30 7.13 -15.54
N PHE A 202 1.61 6.07 -15.06
CA PHE A 202 0.58 5.38 -15.82
C PHE A 202 -0.54 6.33 -16.26
N ILE A 203 -1.04 7.15 -15.35
CA ILE A 203 -2.10 8.14 -15.64
C ILE A 203 -1.62 9.16 -16.68
N LYS A 204 -0.41 9.66 -16.54
CA LYS A 204 0.14 10.69 -17.43
C LYS A 204 0.49 10.18 -18.83
N GLU A 205 1.06 8.98 -18.92
CA GLU A 205 1.70 8.50 -20.16
C GLU A 205 0.91 7.40 -20.88
N HIS A 206 0.05 6.66 -20.16
CA HIS A 206 -0.61 5.48 -20.70
C HIS A 206 -2.14 5.55 -20.75
N LEU A 207 -2.76 6.43 -19.95
CA LEU A 207 -4.22 6.48 -19.86
C LEU A 207 -4.88 6.98 -21.16
N GLU A 208 -4.24 7.87 -21.91
CA GLU A 208 -4.75 8.48 -23.13
C GLU A 208 -4.48 7.67 -24.40
N THR A 209 -3.69 6.58 -24.30
CA THR A 209 -3.35 5.79 -25.48
C THR A 209 -4.53 4.92 -25.92
N SER A 210 -4.93 5.06 -27.20
CA SER A 210 -6.09 4.38 -27.81
C SER A 210 -6.03 2.84 -27.82
N LYS A 211 -4.87 2.24 -27.53
CA LYS A 211 -4.66 0.78 -27.49
C LYS A 211 -4.99 0.13 -26.16
N PHE A 212 -5.48 0.87 -25.25
CA PHE A 212 -5.68 0.52 -23.87
C PHE A 212 -7.12 0.07 -23.61
N ASN A 213 -7.30 -1.02 -22.93
CA ASN A 213 -8.63 -1.46 -22.54
C ASN A 213 -9.11 -0.68 -21.31
N GLN A 214 -9.81 0.41 -21.58
CA GLN A 214 -10.28 1.35 -20.57
C GLN A 214 -11.23 0.71 -19.54
N ILE A 215 -12.05 -0.23 -19.96
CA ILE A 215 -12.96 -0.94 -19.05
C ILE A 215 -12.17 -1.80 -18.06
N ARG A 216 -11.10 -2.47 -18.51
CA ARG A 216 -10.29 -3.34 -17.64
C ARG A 216 -9.59 -2.57 -16.53
N ILE A 217 -9.01 -1.40 -16.83
CA ILE A 217 -8.37 -0.58 -15.79
C ILE A 217 -9.41 0.05 -14.85
N CYS A 218 -10.57 0.48 -15.36
CA CYS A 218 -11.66 0.98 -14.54
C CYS A 218 -12.14 -0.12 -13.56
N LYS A 219 -12.36 -1.34 -14.07
CA LYS A 219 -12.70 -2.50 -13.23
C LYS A 219 -11.67 -2.71 -12.12
N GLU A 220 -10.38 -2.72 -12.47
CA GLU A 220 -9.32 -2.93 -11.48
C GLU A 220 -9.23 -1.78 -10.47
N PHE A 221 -9.44 -0.53 -10.91
CA PHE A 221 -9.47 0.62 -10.00
C PHE A 221 -10.64 0.55 -9.01
N ILE A 222 -11.83 0.10 -9.43
CA ILE A 222 -12.96 -0.15 -8.51
C ILE A 222 -12.59 -1.23 -7.47
N LYS A 223 -12.01 -2.34 -7.92
CA LYS A 223 -11.55 -3.41 -7.03
C LYS A 223 -10.46 -2.94 -6.06
N PHE A 224 -9.53 -2.12 -6.53
CA PHE A 224 -8.50 -1.52 -5.70
C PHE A 224 -9.08 -0.61 -4.61
N ASN A 225 -10.07 0.23 -4.96
CA ASN A 225 -10.79 1.06 -3.98
C ASN A 225 -11.43 0.20 -2.89
N GLU A 226 -12.09 -0.89 -3.26
CA GLU A 226 -12.74 -1.80 -2.31
C GLU A 226 -11.71 -2.47 -1.40
N ARG A 227 -10.58 -2.96 -1.95
CA ARG A 227 -9.48 -3.54 -1.16
C ARG A 227 -8.92 -2.57 -0.13
N CYS A 228 -8.70 -1.30 -0.52
CA CYS A 228 -8.18 -0.28 0.39
C CYS A 228 -9.17 0.05 1.50
N PHE A 229 -10.43 0.23 1.13
CA PHE A 229 -11.46 0.64 2.07
C PHE A 229 -11.75 -0.43 3.13
N ILE A 230 -11.94 -1.68 2.73
CA ILE A 230 -12.26 -2.78 3.65
C ILE A 230 -11.14 -3.00 4.69
N ARG A 231 -9.88 -2.79 4.29
CA ARG A 231 -8.72 -2.95 5.18
C ARG A 231 -8.32 -1.67 5.92
N LEU A 232 -9.00 -0.56 5.64
CA LEU A 232 -8.63 0.77 6.13
C LEU A 232 -7.16 1.11 5.79
N LEU A 233 -6.75 0.87 4.54
CA LEU A 233 -5.48 1.30 3.98
C LEU A 233 -5.64 2.69 3.39
N GLY A 234 -5.03 3.70 4.03
CA GLY A 234 -5.18 5.11 3.67
C GLY A 234 -4.12 5.61 2.68
N ASP A 235 -4.36 6.84 2.20
CA ASP A 235 -3.44 7.65 1.35
C ASP A 235 -3.04 7.01 0.02
N MET A 236 -3.95 6.27 -0.62
CA MET A 236 -3.69 5.62 -1.91
C MET A 236 -3.82 6.61 -3.08
N ARG A 237 -2.93 7.60 -3.11
CA ARG A 237 -2.70 8.51 -4.23
C ARG A 237 -1.98 7.78 -5.37
N SER A 238 -2.00 8.33 -6.56
CA SER A 238 -1.41 7.69 -7.75
C SER A 238 0.07 7.30 -7.61
N TYR A 239 0.85 7.99 -6.81
CA TYR A 239 2.25 7.64 -6.54
C TYR A 239 2.45 6.61 -5.41
N ASN A 240 1.39 6.20 -4.70
CA ASN A 240 1.43 5.20 -3.64
C ASN A 240 0.95 3.81 -4.10
N PHE A 241 0.72 3.65 -5.39
CA PHE A 241 0.45 2.35 -6.03
C PHE A 241 1.16 2.23 -7.37
N VAL A 242 1.29 1.00 -7.85
CA VAL A 242 1.78 0.69 -9.19
C VAL A 242 0.70 -0.04 -9.99
N VAL A 243 0.77 0.12 -11.31
CA VAL A 243 -0.04 -0.63 -12.26
C VAL A 243 0.85 -1.70 -12.90
N ASP A 244 0.60 -2.96 -12.57
CA ASP A 244 1.20 -4.12 -13.20
C ASP A 244 0.42 -4.41 -14.50
N ILE A 245 1.12 -4.46 -15.62
CA ILE A 245 0.57 -4.66 -16.96
C ILE A 245 1.08 -5.99 -17.49
N THR A 246 0.20 -6.94 -17.60
CA THR A 246 0.51 -8.26 -18.15
C THR A 246 -0.12 -8.40 -19.54
N PRO A 247 0.66 -8.63 -20.62
CA PRO A 247 0.12 -8.92 -21.95
C PRO A 247 -0.75 -10.19 -21.94
N ASP A 248 -1.88 -10.14 -22.64
CA ASP A 248 -2.82 -11.24 -22.81
C ASP A 248 -3.25 -11.32 -24.28
N ILE A 249 -3.88 -12.43 -24.69
CA ILE A 249 -4.33 -12.68 -26.08
C ILE A 249 -5.28 -11.59 -26.56
N GLU A 250 -6.17 -11.10 -25.68
CA GLU A 250 -7.18 -10.07 -25.99
C GLU A 250 -6.73 -8.65 -25.64
N GLY A 251 -5.43 -8.42 -25.34
CA GLY A 251 -4.89 -7.12 -24.94
C GLY A 251 -4.11 -7.20 -23.63
N ASN A 252 -4.22 -6.18 -22.78
CA ASN A 252 -3.50 -6.14 -21.51
C ASN A 252 -4.44 -6.42 -20.33
N GLN A 253 -3.95 -7.20 -19.37
CA GLN A 253 -4.49 -7.30 -18.03
C GLN A 253 -3.82 -6.25 -17.15
N TYR A 254 -4.60 -5.66 -16.25
CA TYR A 254 -4.13 -4.64 -15.31
C TYR A 254 -4.35 -5.10 -13.89
N ARG A 255 -3.35 -4.87 -13.04
CA ARG A 255 -3.45 -5.08 -11.60
C ARG A 255 -2.89 -3.88 -10.88
N ILE A 256 -3.68 -3.25 -10.02
CA ILE A 256 -3.21 -2.15 -9.16
C ILE A 256 -2.75 -2.74 -7.83
N ARG A 257 -1.50 -2.44 -7.46
CA ARG A 257 -0.87 -2.91 -6.22
C ARG A 257 -0.42 -1.72 -5.38
N ALA A 258 -0.84 -1.67 -4.12
CA ALA A 258 -0.32 -0.70 -3.17
C ALA A 258 1.18 -0.95 -2.91
N ILE A 259 1.97 0.14 -2.79
CA ILE A 259 3.39 0.10 -2.48
C ILE A 259 3.73 0.88 -1.21
N ASP A 260 2.78 1.63 -0.67
CA ASP A 260 2.92 2.34 0.58
C ASP A 260 1.85 1.92 1.58
N PHE A 261 2.29 1.44 2.73
CA PHE A 261 1.45 0.96 3.83
C PHE A 261 1.57 1.83 5.09
N ASP A 262 2.21 2.99 5.00
CA ASP A 262 2.44 3.87 6.15
C ASP A 262 1.14 4.35 6.80
N GLN A 263 0.09 4.53 6.01
CA GLN A 263 -1.20 5.02 6.47
C GLN A 263 -2.22 3.90 6.78
N GLN A 264 -1.74 2.69 7.04
CA GLN A 264 -2.62 1.60 7.46
C GLN A 264 -3.27 1.93 8.82
N SER A 265 -4.61 2.06 8.81
CA SER A 265 -5.41 2.28 10.03
C SER A 265 -4.92 3.42 10.92
N TYR A 266 -4.46 4.51 10.30
CA TYR A 266 -3.88 5.63 11.04
C TYR A 266 -4.74 6.90 11.03
N GLU A 267 -5.49 7.15 9.95
CA GLU A 267 -6.24 8.40 9.79
C GLU A 267 -7.66 8.34 10.37
N GLY A 268 -8.16 9.48 10.90
CA GLY A 268 -9.53 9.61 11.41
C GLY A 268 -10.55 9.81 10.29
N LYS A 269 -10.14 10.42 9.18
CA LYS A 269 -11.04 10.80 8.09
C LYS A 269 -11.31 9.62 7.16
N LEU A 270 -12.55 9.18 7.08
CA LEU A 270 -12.98 8.06 6.24
C LEU A 270 -12.56 8.19 4.76
N LYS A 271 -12.63 9.42 4.20
CA LYS A 271 -12.28 9.69 2.80
C LYS A 271 -10.83 9.35 2.45
N LEU A 272 -9.93 9.35 3.43
CA LEU A 272 -8.51 9.03 3.21
C LEU A 272 -8.27 7.53 2.94
N TYR A 273 -9.28 6.67 3.18
CA TYR A 273 -9.26 5.25 2.85
C TYR A 273 -9.92 4.92 1.51
N LEU A 274 -10.31 5.94 0.76
CA LEU A 274 -11.04 5.82 -0.49
C LEU A 274 -10.21 6.45 -1.62
N PRO A 275 -9.44 5.65 -2.38
CA PRO A 275 -8.54 6.14 -3.45
C PRO A 275 -9.19 7.12 -4.43
N HIS A 276 -10.48 6.94 -4.74
CA HIS A 276 -11.20 7.80 -5.69
C HIS A 276 -11.46 9.24 -5.19
N PHE A 277 -11.20 9.54 -3.92
CA PHE A 277 -11.30 10.93 -3.41
C PHE A 277 -10.02 11.74 -3.60
N PHE A 278 -8.90 11.10 -3.94
CA PHE A 278 -7.65 11.84 -4.19
C PHE A 278 -7.66 12.44 -5.59
N LYS A 279 -7.35 13.74 -5.68
CA LYS A 279 -7.35 14.48 -6.96
C LYS A 279 -6.37 13.91 -7.98
N GLU A 280 -5.28 13.31 -7.52
CA GLU A 280 -4.27 12.65 -8.34
C GLU A 280 -4.85 11.45 -9.11
N ASN A 281 -5.97 10.88 -8.63
CA ASN A 281 -6.67 9.76 -9.24
C ASN A 281 -7.87 10.19 -10.11
N ASN A 282 -8.15 11.49 -10.22
CA ASN A 282 -9.35 11.99 -10.92
C ASN A 282 -9.47 11.48 -12.37
N ALA A 283 -8.35 11.29 -13.06
CA ALA A 283 -8.38 10.78 -14.43
C ALA A 283 -8.95 9.35 -14.50
N LEU A 284 -8.58 8.47 -13.55
CA LEU A 284 -9.15 7.12 -13.44
C LEU A 284 -10.64 7.15 -13.02
N VAL A 285 -11.01 8.08 -12.13
CA VAL A 285 -12.40 8.28 -11.71
C VAL A 285 -13.25 8.72 -12.88
N ASN A 286 -12.83 9.75 -13.63
CA ASN A 286 -13.55 10.28 -14.78
C ASN A 286 -13.70 9.22 -15.89
N LEU A 287 -12.65 8.43 -16.11
CA LEU A 287 -12.70 7.31 -17.05
C LEU A 287 -13.74 6.26 -16.61
N GLY A 288 -13.77 5.91 -15.32
CA GLY A 288 -14.78 5.02 -14.75
C GLY A 288 -16.20 5.55 -14.94
N MET A 289 -16.41 6.86 -14.68
CA MET A 289 -17.71 7.52 -14.88
C MET A 289 -18.18 7.50 -16.33
N SER A 290 -17.27 7.56 -17.30
CA SER A 290 -17.63 7.55 -18.73
C SER A 290 -17.92 6.15 -19.29
N HIS A 291 -17.39 5.08 -18.66
CA HIS A 291 -17.47 3.72 -19.19
C HIS A 291 -18.28 2.73 -18.36
N LEU A 292 -18.52 3.01 -17.08
CA LEU A 292 -19.17 2.07 -16.17
C LEU A 292 -20.55 2.58 -15.75
N THR A 293 -21.50 1.65 -15.68
CA THR A 293 -22.80 1.89 -15.04
C THR A 293 -22.70 1.58 -13.56
N GLU A 294 -23.63 2.10 -12.78
CA GLU A 294 -23.77 1.79 -11.37
C GLU A 294 -23.83 0.27 -11.09
N THR A 295 -24.64 -0.44 -11.88
CA THR A 295 -24.78 -1.90 -11.74
C THR A 295 -23.45 -2.60 -11.95
N THR A 296 -22.67 -2.17 -12.96
CA THR A 296 -21.33 -2.74 -13.23
C THR A 296 -20.35 -2.46 -12.10
N VAL A 297 -20.39 -1.25 -11.54
CA VAL A 297 -19.54 -0.89 -10.40
C VAL A 297 -19.85 -1.78 -9.19
N ARG A 298 -21.15 -1.93 -8.86
CA ARG A 298 -21.57 -2.82 -7.76
C ARG A 298 -21.10 -4.27 -8.00
N GLN A 299 -21.26 -4.76 -9.22
CA GLN A 299 -20.76 -6.10 -9.56
C GLN A 299 -19.26 -6.26 -9.27
N TYR A 300 -18.43 -5.29 -9.67
CA TYR A 300 -16.98 -5.37 -9.44
C TYR A 300 -16.61 -5.28 -7.97
N GLN A 301 -17.35 -4.53 -7.17
CA GLN A 301 -17.20 -4.49 -5.73
C GLN A 301 -17.57 -5.83 -5.10
N GLU A 302 -18.69 -6.43 -5.47
CA GLU A 302 -19.11 -7.75 -4.97
C GLU A 302 -18.14 -8.86 -5.40
N GLU A 303 -17.60 -8.82 -6.62
CA GLU A 303 -16.54 -9.72 -7.05
C GLU A 303 -15.32 -9.63 -6.12
N GLU A 304 -14.89 -8.41 -5.79
CA GLU A 304 -13.73 -8.21 -4.92
C GLU A 304 -14.00 -8.63 -3.47
N ARG A 305 -15.17 -8.32 -2.93
CA ARG A 305 -15.61 -8.78 -1.60
C ARG A 305 -15.62 -10.30 -1.50
N THR A 306 -16.13 -10.95 -2.54
CA THR A 306 -16.14 -12.43 -2.61
C THR A 306 -14.72 -13.00 -2.59
N LEU A 307 -13.79 -12.38 -3.32
CA LEU A 307 -12.38 -12.79 -3.29
C LEU A 307 -11.76 -12.61 -1.91
N ILE A 308 -11.98 -11.46 -1.27
CA ILE A 308 -11.48 -11.18 0.09
C ILE A 308 -12.08 -12.16 1.09
N MET A 309 -13.39 -12.43 1.02
CA MET A 309 -14.07 -13.40 1.90
C MET A 309 -13.50 -14.81 1.77
N ASN A 310 -13.24 -15.26 0.53
CA ASN A 310 -12.64 -16.57 0.32
C ASN A 310 -11.23 -16.66 0.91
N ARG A 311 -10.43 -15.60 0.79
CA ARG A 311 -9.09 -15.53 1.39
C ARG A 311 -9.15 -15.44 2.91
N LEU A 312 -10.11 -14.70 3.46
CA LEU A 312 -10.38 -14.65 4.90
C LEU A 312 -10.65 -16.05 5.44
N LYS A 313 -11.49 -16.84 4.77
CA LYS A 313 -11.79 -18.23 5.18
C LYS A 313 -10.53 -19.10 5.14
N LEU A 314 -9.71 -18.99 4.11
CA LEU A 314 -8.45 -19.75 3.98
C LEU A 314 -7.40 -19.32 5.01
N GLY A 315 -7.30 -18.03 5.30
CA GLY A 315 -6.33 -17.46 6.23
C GLY A 315 -6.86 -17.23 7.65
N HIS A 316 -8.02 -17.77 8.01
CA HIS A 316 -8.75 -17.45 9.23
C HIS A 316 -7.89 -17.49 10.50
N THR A 317 -7.18 -18.58 10.76
CA THR A 317 -6.34 -18.74 11.96
C THR A 317 -5.23 -17.67 12.06
N ARG A 318 -4.58 -17.38 10.92
CA ARG A 318 -3.54 -16.35 10.85
C ARG A 318 -4.12 -14.97 11.07
N LEU A 319 -5.26 -14.69 10.45
CA LEU A 319 -5.95 -13.40 10.55
C LEU A 319 -6.47 -13.14 11.97
N GLU A 320 -7.09 -14.13 12.63
CA GLU A 320 -7.54 -14.00 14.03
C GLU A 320 -6.37 -13.74 14.99
N SER A 321 -5.25 -14.43 14.78
CA SER A 321 -4.03 -14.16 15.54
C SER A 321 -3.49 -12.74 15.29
N LEU A 322 -3.57 -12.25 14.06
CA LEU A 322 -3.18 -10.87 13.71
C LEU A 322 -4.08 -9.85 14.42
N PHE A 323 -5.41 -10.02 14.32
CA PHE A 323 -6.37 -9.12 14.97
C PHE A 323 -6.29 -9.15 16.49
N HIS A 324 -5.98 -10.30 17.09
CA HIS A 324 -5.75 -10.37 18.52
C HIS A 324 -4.64 -9.42 18.98
N ASN A 325 -3.56 -9.27 18.20
CA ASN A 325 -2.48 -8.33 18.47
C ASN A 325 -2.88 -6.89 18.10
N MET A 326 -3.44 -6.70 16.91
CA MET A 326 -3.81 -5.38 16.39
C MET A 326 -4.82 -4.64 17.28
N ARG A 327 -5.71 -5.37 17.97
CA ARG A 327 -6.68 -4.80 18.93
C ARG A 327 -6.01 -4.25 20.19
N LYS A 328 -4.84 -4.78 20.57
CA LYS A 328 -4.10 -4.37 21.76
C LYS A 328 -3.11 -3.26 21.49
N ASP A 329 -2.64 -3.16 20.24
CA ASP A 329 -1.65 -2.18 19.84
C ASP A 329 -2.29 -0.81 19.56
N VAL A 330 -1.56 0.25 19.92
CA VAL A 330 -1.91 1.62 19.56
C VAL A 330 -1.33 1.90 18.18
N LEU A 331 -2.20 2.20 17.22
CA LEU A 331 -1.81 2.46 15.82
C LEU A 331 -2.14 3.88 15.36
N ALA A 332 -2.91 4.62 16.13
CA ALA A 332 -3.29 5.99 15.86
C ALA A 332 -3.58 6.77 17.16
N PRO A 333 -3.49 8.11 17.15
CA PRO A 333 -3.98 8.94 18.24
C PRO A 333 -5.47 8.68 18.53
N GLN A 334 -5.86 8.84 19.79
CA GLN A 334 -7.23 8.54 20.23
C GLN A 334 -8.29 9.41 19.52
N GLU A 335 -7.95 10.66 19.19
CA GLU A 335 -8.84 11.57 18.46
C GLU A 335 -9.20 11.01 17.07
N LYS A 336 -8.21 10.44 16.37
CA LYS A 336 -8.41 9.82 15.05
C LYS A 336 -9.26 8.56 15.13
N LEU A 337 -9.08 7.74 16.19
CA LEU A 337 -9.93 6.57 16.43
C LEU A 337 -11.39 6.98 16.61
N VAL A 338 -11.66 8.02 17.44
CA VAL A 338 -13.01 8.51 17.68
C VAL A 338 -13.63 9.05 16.39
N GLU A 339 -12.89 9.91 15.65
CA GLU A 339 -13.35 10.48 14.39
C GLU A 339 -13.72 9.38 13.37
N LEU A 340 -12.84 8.38 13.16
CA LEU A 340 -13.10 7.29 12.23
C LEU A 340 -14.27 6.41 12.66
N ARG A 341 -14.40 6.11 13.94
CA ARG A 341 -15.49 5.34 14.52
C ARG A 341 -16.86 6.00 14.26
N GLU A 342 -16.94 7.30 14.45
CA GLU A 342 -18.16 8.08 14.19
C GLU A 342 -18.46 8.13 12.68
N ALA A 343 -17.44 8.37 11.85
CA ALA A 343 -17.57 8.38 10.40
C ALA A 343 -18.03 7.03 9.84
N LEU A 344 -17.49 5.91 10.33
CA LEU A 344 -17.93 4.55 9.95
C LEU A 344 -19.36 4.27 10.44
N SER A 345 -19.71 4.68 11.67
CA SER A 345 -21.06 4.52 12.19
C SER A 345 -22.12 5.26 11.37
N LEU A 346 -21.77 6.46 10.89
CA LEU A 346 -22.62 7.26 10.00
C LEU A 346 -22.70 6.65 8.60
N HIS A 347 -21.55 6.25 8.06
CA HIS A 347 -21.43 5.67 6.71
C HIS A 347 -22.28 4.40 6.57
N TYR A 348 -22.20 3.50 7.53
CA TYR A 348 -22.94 2.24 7.50
C TYR A 348 -24.30 2.30 8.20
N GLN A 349 -24.68 3.46 8.76
CA GLN A 349 -25.93 3.68 9.50
C GLN A 349 -26.13 2.65 10.63
N THR A 350 -25.06 2.27 11.32
CA THR A 350 -25.07 1.24 12.38
C THR A 350 -24.35 1.73 13.62
N LYS A 351 -24.76 1.17 14.78
CA LYS A 351 -24.11 1.42 16.07
C LYS A 351 -22.95 0.44 16.37
N GLN A 352 -22.73 -0.54 15.51
CA GLN A 352 -21.74 -1.61 15.73
C GLN A 352 -20.32 -1.05 15.97
N PHE A 353 -19.91 -0.04 15.23
CA PHE A 353 -18.59 0.58 15.36
C PHE A 353 -18.40 1.35 16.67
N LYS A 354 -19.48 1.77 17.36
CA LYS A 354 -19.40 2.57 18.60
C LYS A 354 -18.66 1.87 19.74
N ASN A 355 -18.63 0.54 19.73
CA ASN A 355 -17.99 -0.27 20.75
C ASN A 355 -16.50 -0.53 20.46
N CYS A 356 -15.97 -0.15 19.29
CA CYS A 356 -14.59 -0.33 18.93
C CYS A 356 -13.67 0.56 19.77
N LYS A 357 -12.66 -0.04 20.40
CA LYS A 357 -11.72 0.63 21.32
C LYS A 357 -10.35 0.85 20.72
N SER A 358 -10.06 0.23 19.58
CA SER A 358 -8.79 0.32 18.86
C SER A 358 -9.02 0.39 17.35
N MET A 359 -7.97 0.77 16.60
CA MET A 359 -8.00 0.69 15.14
C MET A 359 -8.12 -0.75 14.65
N GLY A 360 -7.55 -1.72 15.37
CA GLY A 360 -7.73 -3.15 15.09
C GLY A 360 -9.19 -3.61 15.21
N ASP A 361 -9.92 -3.10 16.22
CA ASP A 361 -11.36 -3.36 16.32
C ASP A 361 -12.13 -2.80 15.11
N LEU A 362 -11.77 -1.58 14.66
CA LEU A 362 -12.42 -0.96 13.50
C LEU A 362 -12.21 -1.74 12.22
N VAL A 363 -10.97 -2.17 11.93
CA VAL A 363 -10.69 -2.98 10.72
C VAL A 363 -11.48 -4.28 10.76
N HIS A 364 -11.45 -4.99 11.90
CA HIS A 364 -12.21 -6.23 12.08
C HIS A 364 -13.71 -6.02 11.90
N ALA A 365 -14.27 -4.97 12.54
CA ALA A 365 -15.69 -4.66 12.42
C ALA A 365 -16.10 -4.27 10.99
N VAL A 366 -15.22 -3.60 10.21
CA VAL A 366 -15.48 -3.32 8.79
C VAL A 366 -15.50 -4.62 7.98
N LEU A 367 -14.53 -5.52 8.20
CA LEU A 367 -14.51 -6.84 7.56
C LEU A 367 -15.77 -7.64 7.86
N ASP A 368 -16.16 -7.73 9.12
CA ASP A 368 -17.38 -8.45 9.55
C ASP A 368 -18.65 -7.84 8.93
N TRP A 369 -18.71 -6.51 8.87
CA TRP A 369 -19.87 -5.82 8.31
C TRP A 369 -20.02 -5.97 6.80
N VAL A 370 -18.88 -5.89 6.08
CA VAL A 370 -18.88 -5.88 4.61
C VAL A 370 -18.94 -7.29 4.03
N LEU A 371 -18.34 -8.26 4.70
CA LEU A 371 -18.19 -9.64 4.21
C LEU A 371 -19.19 -10.62 4.87
N GLY A 372 -19.74 -10.32 6.03
CA GLY A 372 -20.77 -11.12 6.74
C GLY A 372 -22.15 -10.82 6.19
#